data_d4e0630318606f7d32b01ce25d642de8
#
_entry.id   d4e0630318606f7d32b01ce25d642de8
#
_cell.length_a   1.000
_cell.length_b   1.000
_cell.length_c   1.000
_cell.angle_alpha   90.00
_cell.angle_beta   90.00
_cell.angle_gamma   90.00
#
_symmetry.space_group_name_H-M   'P 1'
#
loop_
_entity.id
_entity.type
_entity.pdbx_description
1 polymer ?
#
loop_
_entity_poly.entity_id
_entity_poly.type
_entity_poly.pdbx_seq_one_letter_code
_entity_poly.pdbx_strand_id
1 'polypeptide(L)'
;MRYTVMTIIIILILVFGGCGGTVGEKFNASKVENIINGTTTQAEIKKIFGKPFKTGIQNEKPIWVYEYNRYDLLRNETSKDLIIVFGPNRVVQSHQFMSNELSP
;
A
#
# COMPACT_ATOMS: atom_id res chain seq x y z
N MET A 1 7.89 -13.33 43.30
CA MET A 1 6.62 -13.64 42.68
C MET A 1 5.74 -12.41 42.46
N ARG A 2 5.59 -11.52 43.44
CA ARG A 2 4.76 -10.33 43.26
C ARG A 2 5.25 -9.41 42.15
N TYR A 3 6.56 -9.24 42.01
CA TYR A 3 7.15 -8.35 41.01
C TYR A 3 7.06 -8.90 39.57
N THR A 4 7.04 -10.24 39.44
CA THR A 4 6.95 -10.88 38.12
C THR A 4 5.58 -10.65 37.49
N VAL A 5 4.51 -10.72 38.29
CA VAL A 5 3.15 -10.47 37.79
C VAL A 5 2.95 -9.04 37.39
N MET A 6 3.47 -8.08 38.18
CA MET A 6 3.39 -6.63 37.82
C MET A 6 4.15 -6.31 36.54
N THR A 7 5.33 -6.93 36.37
CA THR A 7 6.13 -6.73 35.15
C THR A 7 5.40 -7.24 33.91
N ILE A 8 4.74 -8.39 33.99
CA ILE A 8 3.95 -8.94 32.89
C ILE A 8 2.77 -8.05 32.53
N ILE A 9 2.08 -7.48 33.53
CA ILE A 9 0.96 -6.58 33.31
C ILE A 9 1.42 -5.31 32.60
N ILE A 10 2.56 -4.72 32.98
CA ILE A 10 3.13 -3.53 32.36
C ILE A 10 3.49 -3.80 30.89
N ILE A 11 4.08 -4.96 30.59
CA ILE A 11 4.41 -5.36 29.22
C ILE A 11 3.15 -5.52 28.38
N LEU A 12 2.09 -6.10 28.91
CA LEU A 12 0.81 -6.24 28.24
C LEU A 12 0.17 -4.89 27.91
N ILE A 13 0.25 -3.93 28.81
CA ILE A 13 -0.27 -2.59 28.59
C ILE A 13 0.50 -1.89 27.46
N LEU A 14 1.82 -2.05 27.39
CA LEU A 14 2.65 -1.50 26.33
C LEU A 14 2.33 -2.09 24.96
N VAL A 15 1.97 -3.38 24.89
CA VAL A 15 1.59 -4.03 23.65
C VAL A 15 0.25 -3.52 23.11
N PHE A 16 -0.69 -3.18 24.01
CA PHE A 16 -1.99 -2.63 23.61
C PHE A 16 -2.02 -1.12 23.49
N GLY A 17 -0.93 -0.42 23.80
CA GLY A 17 -0.86 1.03 23.75
C GLY A 17 -0.67 1.63 22.36
N GLY A 18 -0.56 0.82 21.31
CA GLY A 18 -0.45 1.29 19.95
C GLY A 18 -1.81 1.50 19.32
N CYS A 19 -2.26 2.73 19.27
CA CYS A 19 -3.51 3.09 18.60
C CYS A 19 -3.19 3.72 17.26
N GLY A 20 -3.56 3.07 16.20
CA GLY A 20 -3.36 3.49 14.83
C GLY A 20 -3.10 2.26 13.98
N GLY A 21 -3.77 2.19 12.86
CA GLY A 21 -3.61 1.08 11.93
C GLY A 21 -3.10 1.57 10.59
N THR A 22 -2.16 0.83 10.04
CA THR A 22 -1.71 1.02 8.66
C THR A 22 -1.91 -0.31 7.94
N VAL A 23 -2.61 -0.26 6.81
CA VAL A 23 -2.80 -1.40 5.93
C VAL A 23 -2.00 -1.14 4.66
N GLY A 24 -1.18 -2.11 4.27
CA GLY A 24 -0.30 -1.98 3.13
C GLY A 24 0.95 -1.18 3.44
N GLU A 25 1.79 -0.99 2.45
CA GLU A 25 3.03 -0.22 2.54
C GLU A 25 2.88 1.10 1.82
N LYS A 26 3.47 2.14 2.41
CA LYS A 26 3.51 3.44 1.76
C LYS A 26 4.31 3.35 0.46
N PHE A 27 3.68 3.67 -0.63
CA PHE A 27 4.34 3.76 -1.92
C PHE A 27 4.45 5.22 -2.36
N ASN A 28 5.37 5.49 -3.28
CA ASN A 28 5.61 6.85 -3.74
C ASN A 28 4.57 7.27 -4.78
N ALA A 29 3.43 7.79 -4.30
CA ALA A 29 2.32 8.20 -5.16
C ALA A 29 2.69 9.32 -6.13
N SER A 30 3.71 10.14 -5.82
CA SER A 30 4.16 11.19 -6.73
C SER A 30 4.76 10.64 -8.02
N LYS A 31 5.15 9.37 -8.04
CA LYS A 31 5.70 8.71 -9.22
C LYS A 31 4.64 8.09 -10.13
N VAL A 32 3.38 8.12 -9.73
CA VAL A 32 2.29 7.57 -10.54
C VAL A 32 2.22 8.26 -11.91
N GLU A 33 2.45 9.56 -11.95
CA GLU A 33 2.45 10.32 -13.19
C GLU A 33 3.57 9.92 -14.18
N ASN A 34 4.58 9.20 -13.68
CA ASN A 34 5.67 8.70 -14.54
C ASN A 34 5.31 7.38 -15.25
N ILE A 35 4.17 6.79 -14.94
CA ILE A 35 3.72 5.57 -15.60
C ILE A 35 3.19 5.91 -16.98
N ILE A 36 3.76 5.29 -18.00
CA ILE A 36 3.33 5.50 -19.39
C ILE A 36 2.73 4.20 -19.91
N ASN A 37 1.42 4.20 -20.14
CA ASN A 37 0.73 3.04 -20.69
C ASN A 37 1.35 2.67 -22.04
N GLY A 38 1.60 1.40 -22.24
CA GLY A 38 2.22 0.87 -23.44
C GLY A 38 3.75 0.91 -23.44
N THR A 39 4.36 1.56 -22.46
CA THR A 39 5.83 1.74 -22.42
C THR A 39 6.45 1.24 -21.13
N THR A 40 5.90 1.63 -19.98
CA THR A 40 6.45 1.26 -18.69
C THR A 40 6.34 -0.24 -18.46
N THR A 41 7.45 -0.88 -18.10
CA THR A 41 7.49 -2.33 -17.90
C THR A 41 7.16 -2.71 -16.47
N GLN A 42 6.79 -3.98 -16.27
CA GLN A 42 6.56 -4.55 -14.94
C GLN A 42 7.81 -4.43 -14.05
N ALA A 43 8.99 -4.63 -14.62
CA ALA A 43 10.25 -4.49 -13.89
C ALA A 43 10.47 -3.05 -13.42
N GLU A 44 10.14 -2.07 -14.25
CA GLU A 44 10.22 -0.66 -13.88
C GLU A 44 9.22 -0.30 -12.79
N ILE A 45 8.00 -0.82 -12.85
CA ILE A 45 6.99 -0.64 -11.80
C ILE A 45 7.51 -1.17 -10.46
N LYS A 46 8.09 -2.35 -10.46
CA LYS A 46 8.63 -2.95 -9.23
C LYS A 46 9.79 -2.13 -8.67
N LYS A 47 10.62 -1.56 -9.54
CA LYS A 47 11.73 -0.71 -9.13
C LYS A 47 11.24 0.60 -8.52
N ILE A 48 10.18 1.19 -9.09
CA ILE A 48 9.65 2.48 -8.64
C ILE A 48 8.82 2.33 -7.35
N PHE A 49 7.91 1.37 -7.33
CA PHE A 49 6.91 1.24 -6.26
C PHE A 49 7.19 0.10 -5.29
N GLY A 50 8.11 -0.79 -5.63
CA GLY A 50 8.43 -1.95 -4.80
C GLY A 50 7.48 -3.11 -5.03
N LYS A 51 7.40 -4.00 -4.06
CA LYS A 51 6.53 -5.17 -4.12
C LYS A 51 5.07 -4.74 -4.02
N PRO A 52 4.17 -5.24 -4.88
CA PRO A 52 2.76 -4.90 -4.78
C PRO A 52 2.13 -5.47 -3.51
N PHE A 53 1.11 -4.78 -3.01
CA PHE A 53 0.34 -5.24 -1.87
C PHE A 53 -0.37 -6.56 -2.17
N LYS A 54 -0.97 -6.65 -3.36
CA LYS A 54 -1.56 -7.89 -3.84
C LYS A 54 -1.48 -7.96 -5.36
N THR A 55 -1.55 -9.17 -5.89
CA THR A 55 -1.57 -9.44 -7.32
C THR A 55 -2.83 -10.22 -7.67
N GLY A 56 -3.25 -10.12 -8.91
CA GLY A 56 -4.41 -10.83 -9.38
C GLY A 56 -4.43 -10.97 -10.88
N ILE A 57 -5.56 -11.42 -11.41
CA ILE A 57 -5.79 -11.60 -12.84
C ILE A 57 -7.15 -10.97 -13.16
N GLN A 58 -7.18 -10.16 -14.19
CA GLN A 58 -8.41 -9.54 -14.72
C GLN A 58 -8.44 -9.75 -16.23
N ASN A 59 -9.47 -10.46 -16.74
CA ASN A 59 -9.58 -10.75 -18.17
C ASN A 59 -8.29 -11.35 -18.74
N GLU A 60 -7.75 -12.34 -18.00
CA GLU A 60 -6.51 -13.07 -18.37
C GLU A 60 -5.24 -12.22 -18.32
N LYS A 61 -5.32 -10.99 -17.82
CA LYS A 61 -4.19 -10.08 -17.69
C LYS A 61 -3.74 -9.97 -16.24
N PRO A 62 -2.42 -10.01 -15.97
CA PRO A 62 -1.94 -9.78 -14.62
C PRO A 62 -2.29 -8.37 -14.14
N ILE A 63 -2.72 -8.26 -12.89
CA ILE A 63 -2.91 -6.98 -12.24
C ILE A 63 -2.07 -6.91 -10.97
N TRP A 64 -1.54 -5.74 -10.70
CA TRP A 64 -0.85 -5.43 -9.45
C TRP A 64 -1.58 -4.32 -8.75
N VAL A 65 -1.75 -4.48 -7.44
CA VAL A 65 -2.42 -3.48 -6.61
C VAL A 65 -1.45 -2.99 -5.55
N TYR A 66 -1.27 -1.68 -5.50
CA TYR A 66 -0.57 -0.98 -4.43
C TYR A 66 -1.62 -0.26 -3.61
N GLU A 67 -1.66 -0.54 -2.33
CA GLU A 67 -2.67 -0.01 -1.43
C GLU A 67 -2.01 0.50 -0.17
N TYR A 68 -2.40 1.69 0.25
CA TYR A 68 -1.94 2.29 1.49
C TYR A 68 -3.13 2.95 2.18
N ASN A 69 -3.45 2.46 3.36
CA ASN A 69 -4.50 3.02 4.19
C ASN A 69 -3.93 3.29 5.57
N ARG A 70 -4.07 4.52 6.02
CA ARG A 70 -3.63 4.94 7.35
C ARG A 70 -4.81 5.53 8.11
N TYR A 71 -4.98 5.06 9.32
CA TYR A 71 -5.99 5.56 10.25
C TYR A 71 -5.30 6.15 11.46
N ASP A 72 -5.74 7.32 11.91
CA ASP A 72 -5.26 7.89 13.15
C ASP A 72 -6.40 8.11 14.14
N LEU A 73 -6.04 8.47 15.40
CA LEU A 73 -7.00 8.68 16.48
C LEU A 73 -7.89 9.90 16.27
N LEU A 74 -7.49 10.82 15.42
CA LEU A 74 -8.22 12.05 15.13
C LEU A 74 -9.16 11.88 13.92
N ARG A 75 -9.40 10.65 13.50
CA ARG A 75 -10.24 10.28 12.36
C ARG A 75 -9.70 10.78 11.01
N ASN A 76 -8.44 11.11 10.93
CA ASN A 76 -7.81 11.39 9.64
C ASN A 76 -7.46 10.06 8.98
N GLU A 77 -8.13 9.80 7.90
CA GLU A 77 -7.90 8.61 7.10
C GLU A 77 -7.19 9.01 5.82
N THR A 78 -6.06 8.38 5.55
CA THR A 78 -5.37 8.51 4.28
C THR A 78 -5.51 7.22 3.52
N SER A 79 -6.04 7.30 2.31
CA SER A 79 -6.23 6.15 1.44
C SER A 79 -5.65 6.45 0.06
N LYS A 80 -4.79 5.55 -0.41
CA LYS A 80 -4.20 5.63 -1.75
C LYS A 80 -4.20 4.25 -2.37
N ASP A 81 -4.74 4.15 -3.57
CA ASP A 81 -4.81 2.89 -4.31
C ASP A 81 -4.27 3.10 -5.72
N LEU A 82 -3.34 2.25 -6.12
CA LEU A 82 -2.82 2.20 -7.48
C LEU A 82 -3.06 0.80 -8.02
N ILE A 83 -3.81 0.72 -9.11
CA ILE A 83 -4.11 -0.55 -9.76
C ILE A 83 -3.48 -0.52 -11.15
N ILE A 84 -2.65 -1.51 -11.44
CA ILE A 84 -1.93 -1.60 -12.71
C ILE A 84 -2.32 -2.88 -13.41
N VAL A 85 -2.75 -2.76 -14.67
CA VAL A 85 -3.05 -3.89 -15.54
C VAL A 85 -1.91 -4.03 -16.53
N PHE A 86 -1.33 -5.23 -16.62
CA PHE A 86 -0.25 -5.51 -17.56
C PHE A 86 -0.79 -6.20 -18.80
N GLY A 87 -0.34 -5.76 -19.94
CA GLY A 87 -0.63 -6.38 -21.21
C GLY A 87 0.46 -7.37 -21.62
N PRO A 88 0.48 -7.75 -22.92
CA PRO A 88 1.52 -8.61 -23.47
C PRO A 88 2.92 -8.04 -23.20
N ASN A 89 3.90 -8.94 -23.10
CA ASN A 89 5.31 -8.57 -22.86
C ASN A 89 5.57 -7.88 -21.53
N ARG A 90 4.65 -8.03 -20.56
CA ARG A 90 4.79 -7.44 -19.23
C ARG A 90 4.97 -5.93 -19.26
N VAL A 91 4.19 -5.27 -20.08
CA VAL A 91 4.16 -3.82 -20.20
C VAL A 91 2.84 -3.32 -19.65
N VAL A 92 2.85 -2.18 -18.97
CA VAL A 92 1.62 -1.57 -18.44
C VAL A 92 0.65 -1.31 -19.60
N GLN A 93 -0.55 -1.84 -19.50
CA GLN A 93 -1.62 -1.58 -20.45
C GLN A 93 -2.47 -0.40 -19.98
N SER A 94 -2.80 -0.39 -18.70
CA SER A 94 -3.57 0.68 -18.09
C SER A 94 -3.24 0.77 -16.61
N HIS A 95 -3.50 1.92 -16.02
CA HIS A 95 -3.36 2.10 -14.58
C HIS A 95 -4.43 3.07 -14.08
N GLN A 96 -4.77 2.92 -12.82
CA GLN A 96 -5.76 3.76 -12.16
C GLN A 96 -5.23 4.12 -10.77
N PHE A 97 -5.25 5.41 -10.45
CA PHE A 97 -4.85 5.89 -9.14
C PHE A 97 -6.03 6.58 -8.48
N MET A 98 -6.28 6.22 -7.23
CA MET A 98 -7.32 6.83 -6.41
C MET A 98 -6.73 7.26 -5.07
N SER A 99 -7.13 8.41 -4.60
CA SER A 99 -6.71 8.93 -3.31
C SER A 99 -7.84 9.74 -2.71
N ASN A 100 -7.97 9.69 -1.38
CA ASN A 100 -8.90 10.56 -0.67
C ASN A 100 -8.28 11.90 -0.29
N GLU A 101 -7.00 12.10 -0.60
CA GLU A 101 -6.36 13.38 -0.41
C GLU A 101 -6.78 14.33 -1.53
N LEU A 102 -7.28 15.52 -1.15
CA LEU A 102 -7.82 16.50 -2.08
C LEU A 102 -6.76 17.32 -2.79
N SER A 103 -5.53 17.23 -2.37
CA SER A 103 -4.45 18.02 -2.94
C SER A 103 -3.48 17.14 -3.71
N PRO A 104 -3.15 17.50 -4.92
CA PRO A 104 -2.06 16.83 -5.61
C PRO A 104 -0.72 17.17 -4.92
#